data_16fd2fefe38f852dd206a8ec228a3542
#
_entry.id   16fd2fefe38f852dd206a8ec228a3542
#
_cell.length_a   1.000
_cell.length_b   1.000
_cell.length_c   1.000
_cell.angle_alpha   90.00
_cell.angle_beta   90.00
_cell.angle_gamma   90.00
#
_symmetry.space_group_name_H-M   'P 1'
#
loop_
_entity.id
_entity.type
_entity.pdbx_description
1 polymer ?
#
loop_
_entity_poly.entity_id
_entity_poly.type
_entity_poly.pdbx_seq_one_letter_code
_entity_poly.pdbx_strand_id
1 'polypeptide(L)'
;MTKILITGGAGYLGSVITELLLQDWREITILDNMMYNQTSLINFSHYDNFKFINGDVRDKELLKELVLQNDVIIPLAAIVGFPACERDKELATQINYEHVKFVCDIAKENNKKVVYPNTNSGYGIGENGECTEDSPLNPISHYGK
;
A
#
# COMPACT_ATOMS: atom_id res chain seq x y z
N MET A 1 -3.95 -19.90 -9.77
CA MET A 1 -2.88 -18.89 -9.61
C MET A 1 -3.38 -17.87 -8.62
N THR A 2 -2.59 -17.47 -7.63
CA THR A 2 -3.01 -16.46 -6.63
C THR A 2 -2.98 -15.09 -7.28
N LYS A 3 -4.06 -14.34 -7.13
CA LYS A 3 -4.23 -12.97 -7.64
C LYS A 3 -3.88 -11.97 -6.55
N ILE A 4 -3.01 -11.03 -6.85
CA ILE A 4 -2.49 -10.06 -5.89
C ILE A 4 -2.72 -8.64 -6.40
N LEU A 5 -3.42 -7.83 -5.60
CA LEU A 5 -3.54 -6.39 -5.83
C LEU A 5 -2.48 -5.66 -5.01
N ILE A 6 -1.71 -4.79 -5.66
CA ILE A 6 -0.78 -3.89 -4.98
C ILE A 6 -1.19 -2.45 -5.29
N THR A 7 -1.61 -1.68 -4.28
CA THR A 7 -1.82 -0.24 -4.45
C THR A 7 -0.51 0.51 -4.20
N GLY A 8 -0.23 1.56 -4.97
CA GLY A 8 1.06 2.25 -4.90
C GLY A 8 2.23 1.41 -5.46
N GLY A 9 1.92 0.47 -6.37
CA GLY A 9 2.89 -0.48 -6.89
C GLY A 9 3.99 0.11 -7.78
N ALA A 10 3.81 1.35 -8.28
CA ALA A 10 4.84 2.06 -9.02
C ALA A 10 5.92 2.68 -8.11
N GLY A 11 5.71 2.68 -6.78
CA GLY A 11 6.70 3.13 -5.80
C GLY A 11 7.89 2.18 -5.67
N TYR A 12 8.87 2.59 -4.84
CA TYR A 12 10.10 1.81 -4.63
C TYR A 12 9.82 0.38 -4.16
N LEU A 13 9.12 0.24 -3.04
CA LEU A 13 8.83 -1.09 -2.47
C LEU A 13 7.91 -1.91 -3.41
N GLY A 14 6.90 -1.26 -3.98
CA GLY A 14 5.94 -1.90 -4.87
C GLY A 14 6.59 -2.50 -6.11
N SER A 15 7.52 -1.79 -6.76
CA SER A 15 8.20 -2.31 -7.95
C SER A 15 9.10 -3.52 -7.64
N VAL A 16 9.82 -3.51 -6.51
CA VAL A 16 10.66 -4.64 -6.08
C VAL A 16 9.81 -5.88 -5.76
N ILE A 17 8.72 -5.70 -5.01
CA ILE A 17 7.80 -6.80 -4.68
C ILE A 17 7.14 -7.37 -5.95
N THR A 18 6.74 -6.49 -6.87
CA THR A 18 6.13 -6.90 -8.15
C THR A 18 7.05 -7.81 -8.94
N GLU A 19 8.33 -7.44 -9.07
CA GLU A 19 9.32 -8.25 -9.78
C GLU A 19 9.43 -9.68 -9.19
N LEU A 20 9.58 -9.77 -7.87
CA LEU A 20 9.70 -11.05 -7.18
C LEU A 20 8.44 -11.92 -7.33
N LEU A 21 7.26 -11.32 -7.21
CA LEU A 21 5.99 -12.04 -7.30
C LEU A 21 5.68 -12.51 -8.74
N LEU A 22 6.09 -11.75 -9.76
CA LEU A 22 5.95 -12.15 -11.17
C LEU A 22 6.84 -13.37 -11.50
N GLN A 23 8.05 -13.43 -10.95
CA GLN A 23 8.94 -14.59 -11.08
C GLN A 23 8.36 -15.85 -10.41
N ASP A 24 7.54 -15.69 -9.36
CA ASP A 24 6.85 -16.79 -8.67
C ASP A 24 5.46 -17.12 -9.29
N TRP A 25 5.25 -16.74 -10.54
CA TRP A 25 4.03 -17.03 -11.32
C TRP A 25 2.73 -16.57 -10.65
N ARG A 26 2.75 -15.44 -9.93
CA ARG A 26 1.54 -14.79 -9.40
C ARG A 26 0.91 -13.89 -10.46
N GLU A 27 -0.38 -13.71 -10.39
CA GLU A 27 -1.10 -12.72 -11.20
C GLU A 27 -1.13 -11.40 -10.43
N ILE A 28 -0.50 -10.36 -10.99
CA ILE A 28 -0.29 -9.10 -10.29
C ILE A 28 -1.11 -7.99 -10.96
N THR A 29 -1.92 -7.33 -10.15
CA THR A 29 -2.61 -6.08 -10.53
C THR A 29 -2.04 -4.94 -9.70
N ILE A 30 -1.56 -3.90 -10.39
CA ILE A 30 -1.09 -2.65 -9.77
C ILE A 30 -2.17 -1.57 -9.96
N LEU A 31 -2.53 -0.90 -8.86
CA LEU A 31 -3.27 0.37 -8.87
C LEU A 31 -2.34 1.49 -8.41
N ASP A 32 -2.06 2.46 -9.28
CA ASP A 32 -1.22 3.61 -8.96
C ASP A 32 -1.67 4.84 -9.77
N ASN A 33 -1.68 6.01 -9.17
CA ASN A 33 -2.04 7.26 -9.86
C ASN A 33 -0.85 7.99 -10.50
N MET A 34 0.33 7.39 -10.42
CA MET A 34 1.58 7.91 -10.99
C MET A 34 1.94 9.33 -10.51
N MET A 35 1.58 9.67 -9.28
CA MET A 35 1.76 11.00 -8.69
C MET A 35 3.20 11.53 -8.80
N TYR A 36 4.17 10.63 -8.80
CA TYR A 36 5.60 10.98 -8.87
C TYR A 36 6.22 10.67 -10.24
N ASN A 37 5.41 10.42 -11.28
CA ASN A 37 5.86 10.14 -12.65
C ASN A 37 6.93 9.02 -12.75
N GLN A 38 6.76 7.96 -11.96
CA GLN A 38 7.69 6.83 -11.93
C GLN A 38 7.61 6.03 -13.25
N THR A 39 8.75 5.44 -13.63
CA THR A 39 8.86 4.54 -14.80
C THR A 39 9.15 3.09 -14.40
N SER A 40 9.10 2.78 -13.12
CA SER A 40 9.51 1.52 -12.51
C SER A 40 8.78 0.28 -13.06
N LEU A 41 7.55 0.45 -13.55
CA LEU A 41 6.71 -0.64 -14.04
C LEU A 41 6.92 -0.99 -15.53
N ILE A 42 7.67 -0.18 -16.28
CA ILE A 42 7.86 -0.39 -17.73
C ILE A 42 8.44 -1.78 -18.03
N ASN A 43 9.38 -2.24 -17.20
CA ASN A 43 10.03 -3.53 -17.37
C ASN A 43 9.09 -4.73 -17.17
N PHE A 44 7.89 -4.53 -16.64
CA PHE A 44 6.93 -5.61 -16.39
C PHE A 44 5.86 -5.73 -17.48
N SER A 45 5.81 -4.79 -18.42
CA SER A 45 4.77 -4.74 -19.47
C SER A 45 4.75 -5.95 -20.40
N HIS A 46 5.80 -6.77 -20.43
CA HIS A 46 5.89 -7.97 -21.27
C HIS A 46 5.39 -9.25 -20.56
N TYR A 47 5.05 -9.19 -19.27
CA TYR A 47 4.50 -10.33 -18.54
C TYR A 47 2.98 -10.44 -18.74
N ASP A 48 2.50 -11.58 -19.20
CA ASP A 48 1.07 -11.84 -19.41
C ASP A 48 0.25 -11.84 -18.10
N ASN A 49 0.90 -12.11 -16.97
CA ASN A 49 0.33 -12.13 -15.63
C ASN A 49 0.47 -10.79 -14.89
N PHE A 50 0.80 -9.71 -15.59
CA PHE A 50 0.91 -8.35 -15.07
C PHE A 50 -0.17 -7.44 -15.63
N LYS A 51 -0.85 -6.70 -14.76
CA LYS A 51 -1.84 -5.67 -15.12
C LYS A 51 -1.56 -4.38 -14.38
N PHE A 52 -1.50 -3.28 -15.12
CA PHE A 52 -1.42 -1.93 -14.55
C PHE A 52 -2.73 -1.17 -14.76
N ILE A 53 -3.20 -0.52 -13.70
CA ILE A 53 -4.38 0.35 -13.70
C ILE A 53 -3.93 1.71 -13.19
N ASN A 54 -4.03 2.73 -14.05
CA ASN A 54 -3.82 4.11 -13.64
C ASN A 54 -5.10 4.61 -12.95
N GLY A 55 -5.04 4.83 -11.65
CA GLY A 55 -6.19 5.23 -10.86
C GLY A 55 -5.81 5.63 -9.43
N ASP A 56 -6.73 6.31 -8.76
CA ASP A 56 -6.54 6.81 -7.40
C ASP A 56 -7.18 5.86 -6.39
N VAL A 57 -6.47 5.56 -5.31
CA VAL A 57 -6.98 4.70 -4.21
C VAL A 57 -8.17 5.30 -3.45
N ARG A 58 -8.46 6.60 -3.66
CA ARG A 58 -9.62 7.28 -3.10
C ARG A 58 -10.90 7.04 -3.93
N ASP A 59 -10.77 6.51 -5.13
CA ASP A 59 -11.92 6.01 -5.91
C ASP A 59 -12.41 4.69 -5.30
N LYS A 60 -13.42 4.81 -4.44
CA LYS A 60 -13.95 3.69 -3.66
C LYS A 60 -14.59 2.60 -4.52
N GLU A 61 -15.21 2.96 -5.64
CA GLU A 61 -15.84 1.99 -6.53
C GLU A 61 -14.78 1.16 -7.24
N LEU A 62 -13.80 1.82 -7.84
CA LEU A 62 -12.65 1.14 -8.48
C LEU A 62 -11.91 0.26 -7.47
N LEU A 63 -11.59 0.80 -6.30
CA LEU A 63 -10.85 0.07 -5.27
C LEU A 63 -11.60 -1.16 -4.79
N LYS A 64 -12.92 -1.04 -4.55
CA LYS A 64 -13.77 -2.16 -4.16
C LYS A 64 -13.78 -3.27 -5.21
N GLU A 65 -13.97 -2.91 -6.48
CA GLU A 65 -13.93 -3.86 -7.59
C GLU A 65 -12.62 -4.64 -7.60
N LEU A 66 -11.48 -3.92 -7.48
CA LEU A 66 -10.15 -4.53 -7.51
C LEU A 66 -9.89 -5.44 -6.30
N VAL A 67 -10.30 -5.03 -5.11
CA VAL A 67 -10.18 -5.88 -3.91
C VAL A 67 -10.96 -7.18 -4.08
N LEU A 68 -12.17 -7.13 -4.63
CA LEU A 68 -12.99 -8.32 -4.83
C LEU A 68 -12.42 -9.28 -5.88
N GLN A 69 -11.74 -8.77 -6.91
CA GLN A 69 -11.12 -9.56 -7.98
C GLN A 69 -9.82 -10.26 -7.56
N ASN A 70 -9.22 -9.91 -6.42
CA ASN A 70 -7.95 -10.41 -5.96
C ASN A 70 -8.06 -11.24 -4.67
N ASP A 71 -7.09 -12.12 -4.41
CA ASP A 71 -7.04 -12.99 -3.23
C ASP A 71 -6.25 -12.35 -2.08
N VAL A 72 -5.20 -11.61 -2.45
CA VAL A 72 -4.29 -10.93 -1.52
C VAL A 72 -4.19 -9.47 -1.91
N ILE A 73 -4.25 -8.59 -0.94
CA ILE A 73 -4.10 -7.15 -1.13
C ILE A 73 -2.89 -6.65 -0.36
N ILE A 74 -2.02 -5.89 -1.03
CA ILE A 74 -0.83 -5.27 -0.45
C ILE A 74 -0.97 -3.75 -0.63
N PRO A 75 -1.54 -3.04 0.36
CA PRO A 75 -1.75 -1.61 0.28
C PRO A 75 -0.44 -0.86 0.59
N LEU A 76 0.25 -0.39 -0.48
CA LEU A 76 1.49 0.39 -0.38
C LEU A 76 1.32 1.86 -0.77
N ALA A 77 0.16 2.24 -1.32
CA ALA A 77 -0.10 3.65 -1.64
C ALA A 77 -0.07 4.49 -0.36
N ALA A 78 0.88 5.42 -0.28
CA ALA A 78 1.06 6.25 0.89
C ALA A 78 1.76 7.57 0.57
N ILE A 79 1.42 8.62 1.31
CA ILE A 79 2.25 9.81 1.46
C ILE A 79 3.26 9.51 2.55
N VAL A 80 4.54 9.44 2.19
CA VAL A 80 5.59 8.95 3.09
C VAL A 80 6.38 10.08 3.72
N GLY A 81 6.58 9.96 5.03
CA GLY A 81 7.45 10.82 5.83
C GLY A 81 6.77 12.07 6.40
N PHE A 82 7.28 12.49 7.55
CA PHE A 82 6.74 13.61 8.33
C PHE A 82 6.55 14.90 7.52
N PRO A 83 7.54 15.40 6.74
CA PRO A 83 7.37 16.68 6.05
C PRO A 83 6.28 16.66 4.96
N ALA A 84 6.08 15.52 4.30
CA ALA A 84 5.06 15.41 3.27
C ALA A 84 3.65 15.33 3.87
N CYS A 85 3.47 14.56 4.93
CA CYS A 85 2.20 14.44 5.63
C CYS A 85 1.78 15.74 6.34
N GLU A 86 2.72 16.52 6.86
CA GLU A 86 2.40 17.82 7.47
C GLU A 86 1.98 18.89 6.47
N ARG A 87 2.46 18.81 5.22
CA ARG A 87 2.05 19.75 4.15
C ARG A 87 0.59 19.61 3.76
N ASP A 88 0.09 18.38 3.73
CA ASP A 88 -1.31 18.08 3.40
C ASP A 88 -1.79 16.92 4.26
N LYS A 89 -2.26 17.26 5.45
CA LYS A 89 -2.75 16.28 6.43
C LYS A 89 -4.03 15.59 5.98
N GLU A 90 -4.86 16.29 5.23
CA GLU A 90 -6.11 15.73 4.72
C GLU A 90 -5.81 14.66 3.68
N LEU A 91 -4.99 14.96 2.69
CA LEU A 91 -4.56 13.99 1.68
C LEU A 91 -3.84 12.80 2.33
N ALA A 92 -2.94 13.06 3.30
CA ALA A 92 -2.26 12.00 4.02
C ALA A 92 -3.23 11.10 4.79
N THR A 93 -4.26 11.65 5.43
CA THR A 93 -5.29 10.87 6.12
C THR A 93 -6.10 10.01 5.14
N GLN A 94 -6.52 10.58 4.02
CA GLN A 94 -7.28 9.87 2.99
C GLN A 94 -6.49 8.68 2.42
N ILE A 95 -5.20 8.86 2.15
CA ILE A 95 -4.36 7.83 1.52
C ILE A 95 -3.80 6.85 2.55
N ASN A 96 -3.25 7.32 3.68
CA ASN A 96 -2.54 6.44 4.61
C ASN A 96 -3.48 5.70 5.57
N TYR A 97 -4.65 6.26 5.87
CA TYR A 97 -5.59 5.69 6.83
C TYR A 97 -6.91 5.23 6.19
N GLU A 98 -7.67 6.15 5.57
CA GLU A 98 -9.02 5.83 5.08
C GLU A 98 -9.00 4.77 3.96
N HIS A 99 -8.06 4.87 3.03
CA HIS A 99 -7.84 3.87 1.99
C HIS A 99 -7.54 2.50 2.59
N VAL A 100 -6.58 2.41 3.52
CA VAL A 100 -6.18 1.14 4.14
C VAL A 100 -7.34 0.55 4.95
N LYS A 101 -8.03 1.39 5.72
CA LYS A 101 -9.23 0.97 6.46
C LYS A 101 -10.29 0.40 5.52
N PHE A 102 -10.60 1.08 4.42
CA PHE A 102 -11.58 0.64 3.43
C PHE A 102 -11.18 -0.71 2.80
N VAL A 103 -9.91 -0.90 2.45
CA VAL A 103 -9.38 -2.18 1.97
C VAL A 103 -9.58 -3.27 3.02
N CYS A 104 -9.24 -3.01 4.29
CA CYS A 104 -9.38 -3.98 5.37
C CYS A 104 -10.84 -4.38 5.62
N ASP A 105 -11.76 -3.42 5.59
CA ASP A 105 -13.19 -3.66 5.79
C ASP A 105 -13.73 -4.61 4.69
N ILE A 106 -13.46 -4.31 3.40
CA ILE A 106 -13.90 -5.17 2.29
C ILE A 106 -13.22 -6.53 2.33
N ALA A 107 -11.91 -6.57 2.59
CA ALA A 107 -11.15 -7.81 2.65
C ALA A 107 -11.70 -8.75 3.73
N LYS A 108 -12.02 -8.22 4.91
CA LYS A 108 -12.61 -8.96 6.01
C LYS A 108 -13.97 -9.56 5.65
N GLU A 109 -14.86 -8.76 5.04
CA GLU A 109 -16.20 -9.21 4.62
C GLU A 109 -16.16 -10.32 3.55
N ASN A 110 -15.08 -10.34 2.75
CA ASN A 110 -14.94 -11.24 1.59
C ASN A 110 -13.83 -12.30 1.75
N ASN A 111 -13.34 -12.51 2.98
CA ASN A 111 -12.28 -13.48 3.30
C ASN A 111 -11.01 -13.32 2.44
N LYS A 112 -10.63 -12.08 2.12
CA LYS A 112 -9.39 -11.76 1.41
C LYS A 112 -8.25 -11.55 2.41
N LYS A 113 -7.03 -11.82 1.97
CA LYS A 113 -5.83 -11.60 2.79
C LYS A 113 -5.27 -10.19 2.55
N VAL A 114 -4.92 -9.50 3.63
CA VAL A 114 -4.21 -8.22 3.57
C VAL A 114 -2.82 -8.39 4.15
N VAL A 115 -1.81 -7.88 3.44
CA VAL A 115 -0.41 -7.79 3.92
C VAL A 115 -0.04 -6.31 3.93
N TYR A 116 0.08 -5.74 5.11
CA TYR A 116 0.32 -4.31 5.30
C TYR A 116 1.66 -4.04 5.98
N PRO A 117 2.57 -3.27 5.37
CA PRO A 117 3.81 -2.85 6.01
C PRO A 117 3.52 -1.76 7.04
N ASN A 118 4.02 -1.92 8.25
CA ASN A 118 3.90 -0.91 9.30
C ASN A 118 5.14 0.00 9.34
N THR A 119 5.04 1.12 10.04
CA THR A 119 6.13 2.08 10.24
C THR A 119 6.58 2.14 11.70
N ASN A 120 7.89 2.25 11.92
CA ASN A 120 8.44 2.48 13.26
C ASN A 120 8.03 3.83 13.86
N SER A 121 7.54 4.77 13.06
CA SER A 121 7.03 6.06 13.52
C SER A 121 5.86 5.95 14.51
N GLY A 122 5.16 4.80 14.54
CA GLY A 122 4.09 4.51 15.48
C GLY A 122 4.58 4.40 16.95
N TYR A 123 5.83 4.00 17.17
CA TYR A 123 6.38 3.88 18.53
C TYR A 123 6.81 5.22 19.15
N GLY A 124 7.03 6.26 18.31
CA GLY A 124 7.48 7.57 18.77
C GLY A 124 8.92 7.53 19.32
N ILE A 125 9.13 8.12 20.48
CA ILE A 125 10.42 8.07 21.19
C ILE A 125 10.37 6.87 22.12
N GLY A 126 11.13 5.82 21.81
CA GLY A 126 11.20 4.63 22.63
C GLY A 126 11.73 4.89 24.04
N GLU A 127 11.19 4.21 25.02
CA GLU A 127 11.78 4.16 26.36
C GLU A 127 13.13 3.45 26.24
N ASN A 128 14.22 4.06 26.66
CA ASN A 128 15.60 3.54 26.51
C ASN A 128 16.16 3.48 25.09
N GLY A 129 15.53 4.09 24.08
CA GLY A 129 16.06 4.21 22.72
C GLY A 129 15.86 2.99 21.82
N GLU A 130 15.31 1.89 22.31
CA GLU A 130 14.99 0.68 21.54
C GLU A 130 13.49 0.38 21.61
N CYS A 131 12.92 -0.11 20.48
CA CYS A 131 11.54 -0.54 20.39
C CYS A 131 11.48 -1.98 19.88
N THR A 132 10.54 -2.75 20.43
CA THR A 132 10.18 -4.09 19.99
C THR A 132 8.71 -4.10 19.57
N GLU A 133 8.22 -5.22 19.04
CA GLU A 133 6.82 -5.39 18.67
C GLU A 133 5.85 -5.22 19.86
N ASP A 134 6.32 -5.44 21.07
CA ASP A 134 5.54 -5.31 22.32
C ASP A 134 5.60 -3.89 22.93
N SER A 135 6.40 -3.01 22.33
CA SER A 135 6.53 -1.62 22.82
C SER A 135 5.22 -0.84 22.61
N PRO A 136 4.85 0.06 23.55
CA PRO A 136 3.63 0.84 23.44
C PRO A 136 3.71 1.79 22.24
N LEU A 137 2.59 1.94 21.52
CA LEU A 137 2.46 2.91 20.43
C LEU A 137 2.26 4.31 21.02
N ASN A 138 3.19 5.22 20.72
CA ASN A 138 3.16 6.60 21.19
C ASN A 138 3.59 7.57 20.08
N PRO A 139 2.84 7.64 18.98
CA PRO A 139 3.20 8.42 17.80
C PRO A 139 3.21 9.93 18.11
N ILE A 140 4.26 10.62 17.68
CA ILE A 140 4.43 12.06 17.87
C ILE A 140 4.14 12.88 16.61
N SER A 141 3.95 12.23 15.46
CA SER A 141 3.69 12.89 14.17
C SER A 141 2.38 12.43 13.56
N HIS A 142 1.85 13.23 12.61
CA HIS A 142 0.68 12.83 11.83
C HIS A 142 0.96 11.56 11.01
N TYR A 143 2.18 11.38 10.51
CA TYR A 143 2.59 10.18 9.79
C TYR A 143 2.62 8.91 10.67
N GLY A 144 2.94 9.04 11.95
CA GLY A 144 3.00 7.90 12.88
C GLY A 144 1.65 7.49 13.47
N LYS A 145 0.64 8.35 13.39
CA LYS A 145 -0.74 8.10 13.89
C LYS A 145 -1.53 7.22 12.95
#